data_56dc3c8493424d09625c9c7bce97f81c
#
_entry.id   56dc3c8493424d09625c9c7bce97f81c
#
_cell.length_a   1.000
_cell.length_b   1.000
_cell.length_c   1.000
_cell.angle_alpha   90.00
_cell.angle_beta   90.00
_cell.angle_gamma   90.00
#
_symmetry.space_group_name_H-M   'P 1'
#
loop_
_entity.id
_entity.type
_entity.pdbx_description
1 polymer ?
#
loop_
_entity_poly.entity_id
_entity_poly.type
_entity_poly.pdbx_seq_one_letter_code
_entity_poly.pdbx_strand_id
1 'polypeptide(L)'
;FPDVNAYAFHGLIGPAGSLPPEGVAFADLARYPLVMPQRSQIFRKLMEAQATLSQVKLDVVWEVSSVPVILDLVRAGYGYAALTDSALQGQGGDTGLAEAPIHSPHIVSTLYVVQPATRRSTPLVQRTAELLRQLSLRVCAVESGAA
;
A
#
# COMPACT_ATOMS: atom_id res chain seq x y z
N PHE A 1 20.23 4.87 13.77
CA PHE A 1 18.92 4.46 13.24
C PHE A 1 18.69 5.17 11.91
N PRO A 2 18.19 4.48 10.89
CA PRO A 2 17.80 5.15 9.67
C PRO A 2 16.70 6.16 9.99
N ASP A 3 16.81 7.37 9.47
CA ASP A 3 15.77 8.37 9.61
C ASP A 3 14.51 7.88 8.87
N VAL A 4 13.34 8.06 9.46
CA VAL A 4 12.07 7.83 8.78
C VAL A 4 11.98 8.81 7.62
N ASN A 5 11.84 8.32 6.40
CA ASN A 5 11.85 9.18 5.22
C ASN A 5 10.44 9.48 4.71
N ALA A 6 9.51 8.54 4.89
CA ALA A 6 8.12 8.72 4.47
C ALA A 6 7.20 7.67 5.09
N TYR A 7 5.90 7.97 5.08
CA TYR A 7 4.83 7.04 5.43
C TYR A 7 3.94 6.81 4.21
N ALA A 8 3.55 5.57 3.97
CA ALA A 8 2.57 5.19 2.96
C ALA A 8 1.34 4.61 3.63
N PHE A 9 0.19 5.20 3.39
CA PHE A 9 -1.10 4.70 3.84
C PHE A 9 -1.60 3.63 2.87
N HIS A 10 -2.53 2.80 3.35
CA HIS A 10 -3.10 1.73 2.55
C HIS A 10 -4.60 1.88 2.48
N GLY A 11 -5.12 1.68 1.28
CA GLY A 11 -6.53 1.68 0.97
C GLY A 11 -7.00 0.33 0.41
N LEU A 12 -8.29 0.12 0.42
CA LEU A 12 -8.95 -0.97 -0.27
C LEU A 12 -9.32 -0.50 -1.67
N ILE A 13 -8.90 -1.25 -2.68
CA ILE A 13 -9.17 -0.97 -4.09
C ILE A 13 -10.21 -1.97 -4.59
N GLY A 14 -11.19 -1.47 -5.28
CA GLY A 14 -12.26 -2.26 -5.89
C GLY A 14 -12.76 -1.65 -7.18
N PRO A 15 -13.71 -2.30 -7.87
CA PRO A 15 -14.40 -1.70 -9.01
C PRO A 15 -15.03 -0.35 -8.65
N ALA A 16 -15.07 0.57 -9.59
CA ALA A 16 -15.67 1.89 -9.39
C ALA A 16 -17.11 1.77 -8.87
N GLY A 17 -17.45 2.53 -7.83
CA GLY A 17 -18.78 2.53 -7.19
C GLY A 17 -19.04 1.36 -6.24
N SER A 18 -18.09 0.46 -6.00
CA SER A 18 -18.25 -0.70 -5.12
C SER A 18 -17.81 -0.48 -3.67
N LEU A 19 -17.15 0.64 -3.38
CA LEU A 19 -16.60 0.95 -2.07
C LEU A 19 -17.23 2.19 -1.45
N PRO A 20 -17.41 2.23 -0.11
CA PRO A 20 -17.89 3.41 0.59
C PRO A 20 -16.86 4.54 0.52
N PRO A 21 -17.25 5.78 0.17
CA PRO A 21 -16.31 6.90 0.03
C PRO A 21 -15.69 7.33 1.36
N GLU A 22 -16.35 7.07 2.48
CA GLU A 22 -15.83 7.34 3.84
C GLU A 22 -14.70 6.41 4.27
N GLY A 23 -14.49 5.32 3.56
CA GLY A 23 -13.50 4.30 3.89
C GLY A 23 -14.09 3.01 4.45
N VAL A 24 -13.22 2.05 4.69
CA VAL A 24 -13.55 0.71 5.18
C VAL A 24 -12.81 0.47 6.50
N ALA A 25 -13.56 0.12 7.55
CA ALA A 25 -12.95 -0.29 8.80
C ALA A 25 -12.18 -1.60 8.62
N PHE A 26 -11.04 -1.75 9.27
CA PHE A 26 -10.21 -2.96 9.15
C PHE A 26 -11.02 -4.23 9.48
N ALA A 27 -11.89 -4.17 10.49
CA ALA A 27 -12.76 -5.29 10.86
C ALA A 27 -13.71 -5.72 9.73
N ASP A 28 -14.12 -4.79 8.88
CA ASP A 28 -15.02 -5.06 7.76
C ASP A 28 -14.31 -5.70 6.55
N LEU A 29 -12.98 -5.73 6.54
CA LEU A 29 -12.21 -6.42 5.48
C LEU A 29 -12.55 -7.91 5.37
N ALA A 30 -13.03 -8.52 6.45
CA ALA A 30 -13.51 -9.90 6.43
C ALA A 30 -14.68 -10.15 5.44
N ARG A 31 -15.37 -9.10 5.02
CA ARG A 31 -16.50 -9.15 4.06
C ARG A 31 -16.07 -9.06 2.61
N TYR A 32 -14.82 -8.72 2.35
CA TYR A 32 -14.29 -8.50 1.01
C TYR A 32 -13.39 -9.68 0.60
N PRO A 33 -13.68 -10.36 -0.53
CA PRO A 33 -12.76 -11.33 -1.09
C PRO A 33 -11.50 -10.59 -1.58
N LEU A 34 -10.33 -10.94 -1.04
CA LEU A 34 -9.09 -10.21 -1.27
C LEU A 34 -8.18 -10.91 -2.27
N VAL A 35 -7.64 -10.11 -3.19
CA VAL A 35 -6.49 -10.44 -4.02
C VAL A 35 -5.26 -9.85 -3.34
N MET A 36 -4.35 -10.68 -2.88
CA MET A 36 -3.24 -10.24 -2.04
C MET A 36 -1.89 -10.70 -2.60
N PRO A 37 -0.80 -10.00 -2.27
CA PRO A 37 0.54 -10.48 -2.55
C PRO A 37 0.82 -11.79 -1.80
N GLN A 38 1.87 -12.50 -2.23
CA GLN A 38 2.35 -13.72 -1.58
C GLN A 38 2.78 -13.44 -0.12
N ARG A 39 2.68 -14.45 0.73
CA ARG A 39 2.98 -14.37 2.18
C ARG A 39 4.41 -13.95 2.51
N SER A 40 5.36 -14.12 1.60
CA SER A 40 6.73 -13.66 1.75
C SER A 40 6.89 -12.13 1.69
N GLN A 41 5.94 -11.44 1.12
CA GLN A 41 6.02 -9.99 0.95
C GLN A 41 5.68 -9.24 2.25
N ILE A 42 6.42 -8.15 2.49
CA ILE A 42 6.33 -7.36 3.73
C ILE A 42 4.92 -6.84 3.96
N PHE A 43 4.27 -6.34 2.91
CA PHE A 43 2.92 -5.83 3.01
C PHE A 43 1.90 -6.90 3.44
N ARG A 44 2.01 -8.11 2.88
CA ARG A 44 1.15 -9.23 3.28
C ARG A 44 1.33 -9.57 4.76
N LYS A 45 2.58 -9.59 5.24
CA LYS A 45 2.89 -9.83 6.66
C LYS A 45 2.30 -8.76 7.56
N LEU A 46 2.37 -7.48 7.15
CA LEU A 46 1.77 -6.37 7.88
C LEU A 46 0.25 -6.55 8.03
N MET A 47 -0.42 -6.88 6.95
CA MET A 47 -1.87 -7.12 6.96
C MET A 47 -2.26 -8.32 7.83
N GLU A 48 -1.53 -9.43 7.74
CA GLU A 48 -1.79 -10.62 8.55
C GLU A 48 -1.51 -10.39 10.04
N ALA A 49 -0.46 -9.65 10.37
CA ALA A 49 -0.16 -9.27 11.75
C ALA A 49 -1.28 -8.42 12.35
N GLN A 50 -1.76 -7.42 11.60
CA GLN A 50 -2.89 -6.59 12.05
C GLN A 50 -4.18 -7.40 12.15
N ALA A 51 -4.43 -8.32 11.23
CA ALA A 51 -5.59 -9.20 11.27
C ALA A 51 -5.59 -10.09 12.54
N THR A 52 -4.42 -10.59 12.91
CA THR A 52 -4.24 -11.35 14.15
C THR A 52 -4.53 -10.49 15.38
N LEU A 53 -3.97 -9.28 15.45
CA LEU A 53 -4.20 -8.34 16.55
C LEU A 53 -5.67 -7.93 16.69
N SER A 54 -6.34 -7.72 15.57
CA SER A 54 -7.75 -7.30 15.51
C SER A 54 -8.73 -8.48 15.55
N GLN A 55 -8.25 -9.71 15.60
CA GLN A 55 -9.06 -10.93 15.54
C GLN A 55 -9.96 -10.98 14.29
N VAL A 56 -9.46 -10.49 13.17
CA VAL A 56 -10.14 -10.47 11.87
C VAL A 56 -9.60 -11.59 11.00
N LYS A 57 -10.47 -12.37 10.38
CA LYS A 57 -10.08 -13.35 9.37
C LYS A 57 -10.19 -12.74 7.99
N LEU A 58 -9.05 -12.52 7.33
CA LEU A 58 -9.00 -12.06 5.96
C LEU A 58 -9.40 -13.19 5.00
N ASP A 59 -10.30 -12.89 4.07
CA ASP A 59 -10.73 -13.82 3.01
C ASP A 59 -9.85 -13.63 1.77
N VAL A 60 -8.72 -14.33 1.70
CA VAL A 60 -7.78 -14.24 0.57
C VAL A 60 -8.14 -15.30 -0.46
N VAL A 61 -8.72 -14.85 -1.56
CA VAL A 61 -9.19 -15.72 -2.67
C VAL A 61 -8.14 -15.92 -3.77
N TRP A 62 -7.22 -14.95 -3.94
CA TRP A 62 -6.12 -15.03 -4.91
C TRP A 62 -4.82 -14.52 -4.31
N GLU A 63 -3.72 -15.21 -4.62
CA GLU A 63 -2.37 -14.77 -4.30
C GLU A 63 -1.59 -14.47 -5.59
N VAL A 64 -1.15 -13.23 -5.75
CA VAL A 64 -0.47 -12.75 -6.96
C VAL A 64 0.66 -11.79 -6.56
N SER A 65 1.86 -11.97 -7.11
CA SER A 65 3.03 -11.17 -6.74
C SER A 65 3.21 -9.86 -7.52
N SER A 66 2.39 -9.61 -8.54
CA SER A 66 2.50 -8.42 -9.40
C SER A 66 1.34 -7.45 -9.17
N VAL A 67 1.64 -6.21 -8.77
CA VAL A 67 0.62 -5.17 -8.55
C VAL A 67 -0.23 -4.92 -9.80
N PRO A 68 0.32 -4.77 -11.03
CA PRO A 68 -0.49 -4.63 -12.22
C PRO A 68 -1.49 -5.76 -12.42
N VAL A 69 -1.07 -7.01 -12.19
CA VAL A 69 -1.95 -8.19 -12.31
C VAL A 69 -3.03 -8.19 -11.22
N ILE A 70 -2.68 -7.78 -9.99
CA ILE A 70 -3.68 -7.60 -8.91
C ILE A 70 -4.75 -6.61 -9.36
N LEU A 71 -4.37 -5.45 -9.90
CA LEU A 71 -5.31 -4.44 -10.37
C LEU A 71 -6.18 -4.93 -11.54
N ASP A 72 -5.62 -5.72 -12.45
CA ASP A 72 -6.37 -6.33 -13.53
C ASP A 72 -7.42 -7.33 -13.03
N LEU A 73 -7.07 -8.15 -12.04
CA LEU A 73 -8.03 -9.07 -11.40
C LEU A 73 -9.14 -8.31 -10.68
N VAL A 74 -8.81 -7.23 -9.97
CA VAL A 74 -9.81 -6.37 -9.30
C VAL A 74 -10.73 -5.73 -10.33
N ARG A 75 -10.18 -5.19 -11.41
CA ARG A 75 -10.95 -4.59 -12.51
C ARG A 75 -11.88 -5.59 -13.18
N ALA A 76 -11.45 -6.84 -13.29
CA ALA A 76 -12.27 -7.93 -13.82
C ALA A 76 -13.32 -8.48 -12.84
N GLY A 77 -13.36 -7.97 -11.60
CA GLY A 77 -14.35 -8.35 -10.59
C GLY A 77 -14.02 -9.61 -9.80
N TYR A 78 -12.76 -10.07 -9.81
CA TYR A 78 -12.34 -11.27 -9.07
C TYR A 78 -12.09 -11.04 -7.58
N GLY A 79 -12.18 -9.80 -7.11
CA GLY A 79 -12.01 -9.46 -5.70
C GLY A 79 -11.60 -8.00 -5.51
N TYR A 80 -11.12 -7.71 -4.32
CA TYR A 80 -10.62 -6.41 -3.87
C TYR A 80 -9.16 -6.52 -3.50
N ALA A 81 -8.41 -5.43 -3.57
CA ALA A 81 -7.01 -5.44 -3.16
C ALA A 81 -6.74 -4.38 -2.09
N ALA A 82 -5.99 -4.73 -1.07
CA ALA A 82 -5.43 -3.76 -0.15
C ALA A 82 -4.03 -3.40 -0.63
N LEU A 83 -3.81 -2.15 -1.04
CA LEU A 83 -2.54 -1.66 -1.58
C LEU A 83 -2.25 -0.25 -1.04
N THR A 84 -1.04 0.25 -1.31
CA THR A 84 -0.73 1.66 -1.02
C THR A 84 -1.50 2.58 -1.94
N ASP A 85 -1.86 3.76 -1.46
CA ASP A 85 -2.58 4.80 -2.20
C ASP A 85 -1.90 5.11 -3.54
N SER A 86 -0.57 5.03 -3.60
CA SER A 86 0.21 5.22 -4.82
C SER A 86 0.00 4.16 -5.91
N ALA A 87 -0.62 3.03 -5.58
CA ALA A 87 -0.82 1.95 -6.57
C ALA A 87 -1.68 2.36 -7.76
N LEU A 88 -2.64 3.27 -7.57
CA LEU A 88 -3.49 3.80 -8.65
C LEU A 88 -2.90 5.01 -9.37
N GLN A 89 -2.01 5.77 -8.72
CA GLN A 89 -1.48 7.02 -9.27
C GLN A 89 -0.69 6.83 -10.57
N GLY A 90 -0.06 5.68 -10.76
CA GLY A 90 0.71 5.34 -11.96
C GLY A 90 -0.13 4.88 -13.15
N GLN A 91 -1.44 4.72 -13.01
CA GLN A 91 -2.28 4.07 -14.02
C GLN A 91 -2.83 5.04 -15.10
N GLY A 92 -2.80 6.34 -14.86
CA GLY A 92 -3.25 7.37 -15.82
C GLY A 92 -4.70 7.19 -16.34
N GLY A 93 -5.55 8.20 -16.14
CA GLY A 93 -6.92 8.22 -16.67
C GLY A 93 -7.95 7.45 -15.83
N ASP A 94 -9.13 7.25 -16.39
CA ASP A 94 -10.21 6.47 -15.75
C ASP A 94 -9.82 4.98 -15.74
N THR A 95 -9.45 4.50 -14.56
CA THR A 95 -8.99 3.12 -14.37
C THR A 95 -10.13 2.11 -14.22
N GLY A 96 -11.37 2.57 -14.06
CA GLY A 96 -12.51 1.72 -13.68
C GLY A 96 -12.42 1.19 -12.24
N LEU A 97 -11.48 1.72 -11.44
CA LEU A 97 -11.23 1.34 -10.06
C LEU A 97 -11.51 2.50 -9.11
N ALA A 98 -11.93 2.16 -7.90
CA ALA A 98 -12.07 3.09 -6.79
C ALA A 98 -11.19 2.65 -5.63
N GLU A 99 -10.82 3.61 -4.79
CA GLU A 99 -10.08 3.40 -3.57
C GLU A 99 -10.88 3.94 -2.38
N ALA A 100 -10.84 3.20 -1.27
CA ALA A 100 -11.36 3.63 0.00
C ALA A 100 -10.28 3.45 1.07
N PRO A 101 -10.00 4.47 1.91
CA PRO A 101 -9.01 4.34 2.95
C PRO A 101 -9.41 3.26 3.96
N ILE A 102 -8.45 2.44 4.38
CA ILE A 102 -8.63 1.50 5.49
C ILE A 102 -8.37 2.25 6.79
N HIS A 103 -9.32 2.15 7.72
CA HIS A 103 -9.22 2.80 9.03
C HIS A 103 -9.60 1.84 10.18
N SER A 104 -9.37 2.29 11.41
CA SER A 104 -9.75 1.57 12.64
C SER A 104 -9.14 0.17 12.77
N PRO A 105 -7.80 0.02 12.67
CA PRO A 105 -6.78 1.06 12.53
C PRO A 105 -6.41 1.37 11.09
N HIS A 106 -5.78 2.52 10.86
CA HIS A 106 -5.09 2.81 9.61
C HIS A 106 -3.90 1.86 9.44
N ILE A 107 -3.69 1.38 8.24
CA ILE A 107 -2.53 0.57 7.90
C ILE A 107 -1.48 1.47 7.26
N VAL A 108 -0.33 1.55 7.90
CA VAL A 108 0.74 2.46 7.49
C VAL A 108 2.03 1.68 7.33
N SER A 109 2.68 1.83 6.19
CA SER A 109 4.05 1.37 5.95
C SER A 109 5.01 2.52 6.13
N THR A 110 6.15 2.24 6.76
CA THR A 110 7.23 3.22 6.92
C THR A 110 8.32 2.92 5.90
N LEU A 111 8.70 3.94 5.14
CA LEU A 111 9.76 3.87 4.15
C LEU A 111 11.06 4.44 4.70
N TYR A 112 12.14 3.72 4.50
CA TYR A 112 13.48 4.11 4.93
C TYR A 112 14.45 4.10 3.76
N VAL A 113 15.30 5.11 3.68
CA VAL A 113 16.52 5.05 2.86
C VAL A 113 17.64 4.53 3.75
N VAL A 114 18.21 3.38 3.40
CA VAL A 114 19.24 2.72 4.19
C VAL A 114 20.56 2.71 3.43
N GLN A 115 21.65 3.05 4.10
CA GLN A 115 23.01 2.99 3.56
C GLN A 115 23.87 2.06 4.41
N PRO A 116 24.83 1.31 3.81
CA PRO A 116 25.76 0.48 4.58
C PRO A 116 26.62 1.35 5.49
N ALA A 117 26.65 1.05 6.80
CA ALA A 117 27.47 1.78 7.77
C ALA A 117 28.98 1.58 7.56
N THR A 118 29.38 0.46 6.93
CA THR A 118 30.79 0.07 6.76
C THR A 118 31.45 0.58 5.48
N ARG A 119 30.68 1.14 4.54
CA ARG A 119 31.23 1.72 3.31
C ARG A 119 31.37 3.23 3.42
N ARG A 120 32.52 3.76 3.00
CA ARG A 120 32.67 5.22 2.83
C ARG A 120 31.62 5.72 1.85
N SER A 121 30.81 6.63 2.31
CA SER A 121 29.81 7.28 1.46
C SER A 121 30.54 8.16 0.43
N THR A 122 30.36 7.86 -0.85
CA THR A 122 30.86 8.70 -1.94
C THR A 122 29.89 9.85 -2.20
N PRO A 123 30.36 10.98 -2.81
CA PRO A 123 29.47 12.07 -3.19
C PRO A 123 28.26 11.62 -4.04
N LEU A 124 28.47 10.63 -4.91
CA LEU A 124 27.40 10.05 -5.73
C LEU A 124 26.34 9.36 -4.86
N VAL A 125 26.78 8.54 -3.90
CA VAL A 125 25.85 7.83 -2.97
C VAL A 125 25.07 8.84 -2.14
N GLN A 126 25.72 9.87 -1.62
CA GLN A 126 25.07 10.93 -0.84
C GLN A 126 24.02 11.67 -1.67
N ARG A 127 24.36 12.04 -2.90
CA ARG A 127 23.43 12.73 -3.81
C ARG A 127 22.23 11.86 -4.18
N THR A 128 22.48 10.57 -4.45
CA THR A 128 21.41 9.61 -4.76
C THR A 128 20.48 9.42 -3.56
N ALA A 129 21.01 9.27 -2.36
CA ALA A 129 20.22 9.13 -1.13
C ALA A 129 19.34 10.38 -0.89
N GLU A 130 19.90 11.57 -1.10
CA GLU A 130 19.15 12.82 -0.96
C GLU A 130 18.03 12.93 -2.00
N LEU A 131 18.28 12.57 -3.26
CA LEU A 131 17.26 12.54 -4.30
C LEU A 131 16.14 11.54 -3.98
N LEU A 132 16.50 10.34 -3.50
CA LEU A 132 15.52 9.35 -3.08
C LEU A 132 14.65 9.86 -1.93
N ARG A 133 15.26 10.54 -0.94
CA ARG A 133 14.52 11.16 0.16
C ARG A 133 13.51 12.20 -0.34
N GLN A 134 13.96 13.10 -1.21
CA GLN A 134 13.11 14.13 -1.78
C GLN A 134 11.95 13.56 -2.61
N LEU A 135 12.23 12.53 -3.41
CA LEU A 135 11.19 11.85 -4.21
C LEU A 135 10.19 11.12 -3.31
N SER A 136 10.65 10.41 -2.29
CA SER A 136 9.76 9.72 -1.34
C SER A 136 8.83 10.68 -0.62
N LEU A 137 9.34 11.83 -0.17
CA LEU A 137 8.53 12.87 0.46
C LEU A 137 7.50 13.48 -0.50
N ARG A 138 7.83 13.64 -1.79
CA ARG A 138 6.88 14.13 -2.79
C ARG A 138 5.75 13.13 -3.05
N VAL A 139 6.07 11.86 -3.20
CA VAL A 139 5.08 10.80 -3.43
C VAL A 139 4.15 10.71 -2.22
N CYS A 140 4.68 10.62 -1.01
CA CYS A 140 3.87 10.51 0.20
C CYS A 140 3.16 11.83 0.59
N ALA A 141 3.70 13.01 0.23
CA ALA A 141 3.04 14.29 0.49
C ALA A 141 1.82 14.52 -0.41
N VAL A 142 1.80 13.96 -1.60
CA VAL A 142 0.61 13.96 -2.48
C VAL A 142 -0.51 13.13 -1.85
N GLU A 143 -0.17 12.05 -1.16
CA GLU A 143 -1.11 11.17 -0.46
C GLU A 143 -1.73 11.83 0.79
N SER A 144 -0.97 12.71 1.49
CA SER A 144 -1.46 13.42 2.68
C SER A 144 -2.38 14.62 2.36
N GLY A 145 -2.43 15.06 1.13
CA GLY A 145 -3.21 16.24 0.71
C GLY A 145 -4.68 15.98 0.37
N ALA A 146 -5.14 14.74 0.49
CA ALA A 146 -6.52 14.33 0.24
C ALA A 146 -7.26 14.02 1.55
N ALA A 147 -7.07 14.87 2.56
CA ALA A 147 -7.85 14.85 3.78
C ALA A 147 -8.83 16.01 3.81
#